data_1bd53b03bc526b5efaf9bf64afaf9bfc
#
_entry.id   1bd53b03bc526b5efaf9bf64afaf9bfc
#
_cell.length_a   1.000
_cell.length_b   1.000
_cell.length_c   1.000
_cell.angle_alpha   90.00
_cell.angle_beta   90.00
_cell.angle_gamma   90.00
#
_symmetry.space_group_name_H-M   'P 1'
#
loop_
_entity.id
_entity.type
_entity.pdbx_description
1 polymer ?
#
loop_
_entity_poly.entity_id
_entity_poly.type
_entity_poly.pdbx_seq_one_letter_code
_entity_poly.pdbx_strand_id
1 'polypeptide(L)'
;VIIQTNDSVYVNSTYTDSLGSFSVKAEISPFLLTVQHLLYETYQSTYDSLTIGNIQLNEKSQTLSEVSVTGERPLAKVVDGKITYSMPHLLKDKMAVSAYEAILELPGVREQSGKIQLAGTNGVTVIINGKTTNMGESQLENLLKNMPKERIQEAEIMYSAPPQYHVRGAVINLVLNNGT
;
A
#
# COMPACT_ATOMS: atom_id res chain seq x y z
N VAL A 1 -3.07 -18.48 19.47
CA VAL A 1 -2.96 -19.92 19.20
C VAL A 1 -4.22 -20.38 18.50
N ILE A 2 -4.08 -21.10 17.40
CA ILE A 2 -5.17 -21.55 16.54
C ILE A 2 -5.06 -23.05 16.36
N ILE A 3 -6.18 -23.75 16.49
CA ILE A 3 -6.31 -25.19 16.16
C ILE A 3 -7.02 -25.31 14.81
N GLN A 4 -6.46 -26.12 13.93
CA GLN A 4 -6.99 -26.37 12.59
C GLN A 4 -6.96 -27.89 12.28
N THR A 5 -7.78 -28.32 11.34
CA THR A 5 -7.59 -29.65 10.74
C THR A 5 -6.30 -29.68 9.91
N ASN A 6 -5.83 -30.86 9.52
CA ASN A 6 -4.67 -31.01 8.61
C ASN A 6 -4.87 -30.30 7.26
N ASP A 7 -6.11 -30.10 6.85
CA ASP A 7 -6.48 -29.34 5.64
C ASP A 7 -6.65 -27.82 5.92
N SER A 8 -6.12 -27.34 7.06
CA SER A 8 -6.14 -25.92 7.47
C SER A 8 -7.54 -25.35 7.72
N VAL A 9 -8.55 -26.16 7.96
CA VAL A 9 -9.88 -25.69 8.37
C VAL A 9 -9.86 -25.31 9.84
N TYR A 10 -10.32 -24.10 10.17
CA TYR A 10 -10.39 -23.60 11.54
C TYR A 10 -11.29 -24.47 12.43
N VAL A 11 -10.82 -24.78 13.63
CA VAL A 11 -11.55 -25.54 14.65
C VAL A 11 -11.78 -24.67 15.89
N ASN A 12 -10.71 -24.13 16.48
CA ASN A 12 -10.78 -23.33 17.70
C ASN A 12 -9.55 -22.43 17.84
N SER A 13 -9.63 -21.43 18.74
CA SER A 13 -8.48 -20.59 19.06
C SER A 13 -8.52 -20.07 20.49
N THR A 14 -7.35 -19.66 20.99
CA THR A 14 -7.16 -19.03 22.29
C THR A 14 -6.02 -18.03 22.25
N TYR A 15 -5.92 -17.18 23.26
CA TYR A 15 -4.78 -16.30 23.52
C TYR A 15 -3.91 -16.86 24.63
N THR A 16 -2.64 -16.50 24.63
CA THR A 16 -1.74 -16.75 25.76
C THR A 16 -1.99 -15.74 26.87
N ASP A 17 -1.75 -16.13 28.11
CA ASP A 17 -1.67 -15.21 29.24
C ASP A 17 -0.35 -14.43 29.28
N SER A 18 -0.13 -13.62 30.30
CA SER A 18 1.09 -12.82 30.48
C SER A 18 2.36 -13.65 30.67
N LEU A 19 2.25 -14.93 31.00
CA LEU A 19 3.33 -15.88 31.18
C LEU A 19 3.57 -16.74 29.93
N GLY A 20 2.77 -16.52 28.87
CA GLY A 20 2.82 -17.31 27.64
C GLY A 20 2.07 -18.65 27.73
N SER A 21 1.34 -18.92 28.82
CA SER A 21 0.57 -20.15 28.97
C SER A 21 -0.74 -20.05 28.20
N PHE A 22 -1.17 -21.17 27.63
CA PHE A 22 -2.46 -21.26 26.94
C PHE A 22 -3.13 -22.62 27.18
N SER A 23 -4.45 -22.63 27.07
CA SER A 23 -5.27 -23.83 27.04
C SER A 23 -6.32 -23.65 25.94
N VAL A 24 -6.48 -24.65 25.10
CA VAL A 24 -7.46 -24.64 24.03
C VAL A 24 -8.06 -26.04 23.87
N LYS A 25 -9.38 -26.12 23.65
CA LYS A 25 -10.03 -27.39 23.36
C LYS A 25 -9.76 -27.80 21.92
N ALA A 26 -9.17 -28.98 21.74
CA ALA A 26 -9.06 -29.64 20.45
C ALA A 26 -10.07 -30.80 20.44
N GLU A 27 -11.09 -30.69 19.62
CA GLU A 27 -12.13 -31.72 19.45
C GLU A 27 -11.76 -32.76 18.39
N ILE A 28 -10.57 -32.62 17.80
CA ILE A 28 -10.04 -33.46 16.74
C ILE A 28 -8.61 -33.90 17.07
N SER A 29 -8.21 -35.04 16.56
CA SER A 29 -6.84 -35.54 16.62
C SER A 29 -6.57 -36.40 15.37
N PRO A 30 -5.44 -36.23 14.68
CA PRO A 30 -4.42 -35.18 14.85
C PRO A 30 -4.95 -33.78 14.45
N PHE A 31 -4.32 -32.73 14.99
CA PHE A 31 -4.65 -31.34 14.68
C PHE A 31 -3.39 -30.53 14.35
N LEU A 32 -3.55 -29.53 13.50
CA LEU A 32 -2.52 -28.53 13.21
C LEU A 32 -2.63 -27.40 14.24
N LEU A 33 -1.57 -27.18 15.00
CA LEU A 33 -1.43 -26.04 15.89
C LEU A 33 -0.66 -24.94 15.18
N THR A 34 -1.24 -23.75 15.14
CA THR A 34 -0.60 -22.54 14.64
C THR A 34 -0.49 -21.50 15.76
N VAL A 35 0.72 -21.02 16.02
CA VAL A 35 0.96 -19.91 16.97
C VAL A 35 1.43 -18.70 16.18
N GLN A 36 0.73 -17.58 16.35
CA GLN A 36 1.02 -16.33 15.65
C GLN A 36 1.25 -15.20 16.66
N HIS A 37 2.27 -14.41 16.39
CA HIS A 37 2.57 -13.20 17.12
C HIS A 37 3.21 -12.16 16.19
N LEU A 38 3.00 -10.88 16.48
CA LEU A 38 3.47 -9.79 15.62
C LEU A 38 4.99 -9.77 15.44
N LEU A 39 5.73 -10.06 16.52
CA LEU A 39 7.20 -9.96 16.58
C LEU A 39 7.92 -11.30 16.37
N TYR A 40 7.18 -12.41 16.25
CA TYR A 40 7.76 -13.74 16.11
C TYR A 40 7.32 -14.40 14.80
N GLU A 41 8.15 -15.32 14.31
CA GLU A 41 7.79 -16.16 13.17
C GLU A 41 6.58 -17.03 13.52
N THR A 42 5.71 -17.27 12.55
CA THR A 42 4.57 -18.14 12.74
C THR A 42 5.05 -19.57 12.96
N TYR A 43 4.72 -20.14 14.09
CA TYR A 43 4.98 -21.54 14.40
C TYR A 43 3.80 -22.39 13.94
N GLN A 44 4.09 -23.52 13.28
CA GLN A 44 3.09 -24.51 12.88
C GLN A 44 3.64 -25.92 13.10
N SER A 45 2.83 -26.77 13.73
CA SER A 45 3.15 -28.18 13.88
C SER A 45 1.89 -29.01 14.11
N THR A 46 1.92 -30.26 13.66
CA THR A 46 0.84 -31.22 13.87
C THR A 46 1.04 -31.97 15.17
N TYR A 47 -0.02 -32.09 15.94
CA TYR A 47 -0.04 -32.79 17.21
C TYR A 47 -1.16 -33.84 17.24
N ASP A 48 -0.87 -34.96 17.86
CA ASP A 48 -1.81 -36.05 18.15
C ASP A 48 -2.07 -36.20 19.67
N SER A 49 -1.33 -35.46 20.47
CA SER A 49 -1.40 -35.46 21.94
C SER A 49 -2.00 -34.17 22.47
N LEU A 50 -2.78 -34.28 23.56
CA LEU A 50 -3.37 -33.13 24.26
C LEU A 50 -2.36 -32.34 25.11
N THR A 51 -1.16 -32.85 25.32
CA THR A 51 -0.09 -32.17 26.05
C THR A 51 0.99 -31.74 25.07
N ILE A 52 1.09 -30.45 24.80
CA ILE A 52 1.95 -29.88 23.76
C ILE A 52 3.35 -29.56 24.30
N GLY A 53 3.48 -29.27 25.60
CA GLY A 53 4.73 -28.81 26.20
C GLY A 53 5.07 -27.36 25.84
N ASN A 54 6.36 -27.02 25.90
CA ASN A 54 6.84 -25.67 25.62
C ASN A 54 7.10 -25.49 24.12
N ILE A 55 6.57 -24.41 23.56
CA ILE A 55 6.82 -23.98 22.20
C ILE A 55 7.76 -22.77 22.24
N GLN A 56 8.89 -22.85 21.62
CA GLN A 56 9.81 -21.73 21.47
C GLN A 56 9.55 -21.06 20.12
N LEU A 57 9.28 -19.76 20.17
CA LEU A 57 9.10 -18.95 18.97
C LEU A 57 10.41 -18.23 18.63
N ASN A 58 10.75 -18.17 17.36
CA ASN A 58 11.87 -17.40 16.85
C ASN A 58 11.40 -15.95 16.61
N GLU A 59 12.19 -14.99 17.07
CA GLU A 59 11.92 -13.59 16.73
C GLU A 59 12.00 -13.40 15.21
N LYS A 60 11.02 -12.66 14.66
CA LYS A 60 11.17 -12.15 13.30
C LYS A 60 12.38 -11.24 13.32
N SER A 61 13.50 -11.69 12.79
CA SER A 61 14.61 -10.80 12.54
C SER A 61 14.10 -9.71 11.61
N GLN A 62 13.83 -8.53 12.16
CA GLN A 62 13.82 -7.30 11.40
C GLN A 62 15.29 -6.97 11.08
N THR A 63 15.96 -7.86 10.40
CA THR A 63 17.04 -7.43 9.56
C THR A 63 16.34 -6.51 8.56
N LEU A 64 16.68 -5.24 8.59
CA LEU A 64 16.68 -4.39 7.42
C LEU A 64 17.64 -5.05 6.41
N SER A 65 17.32 -6.27 6.02
CA SER A 65 17.83 -6.83 4.81
C SER A 65 17.37 -5.85 3.76
N GLU A 66 18.31 -5.19 3.14
CA GLU A 66 18.16 -4.69 1.80
C GLU A 66 17.35 -5.78 1.07
N VAL A 67 16.04 -5.57 1.04
CA VAL A 67 15.15 -6.43 0.28
C VAL A 67 15.55 -6.14 -1.14
N SER A 68 16.43 -6.96 -1.66
CA SER A 68 16.54 -7.17 -3.08
C SER A 68 15.20 -7.76 -3.51
N VAL A 69 14.21 -6.86 -3.61
CA VAL A 69 12.91 -7.17 -4.15
C VAL A 69 13.11 -7.30 -5.65
N THR A 70 13.40 -8.52 -6.08
CA THR A 70 12.93 -9.01 -7.38
C THR A 70 11.41 -9.24 -7.29
N GLY A 71 10.70 -8.32 -6.66
CA GLY A 71 9.27 -8.25 -6.51
C GLY A 71 8.82 -6.92 -7.08
N GLU A 72 7.76 -6.94 -7.83
CA GLU A 72 7.13 -5.74 -8.38
C GLU A 72 7.05 -4.66 -7.31
N ARG A 73 7.52 -3.45 -7.62
CA ARG A 73 7.43 -2.30 -6.71
C ARG A 73 5.98 -2.17 -6.24
N PRO A 74 5.70 -1.94 -4.94
CA PRO A 74 4.32 -1.78 -4.51
C PRO A 74 3.66 -0.67 -5.33
N LEU A 75 2.42 -0.93 -5.77
CA LEU A 75 1.64 0.01 -6.56
C LEU A 75 1.56 1.38 -5.90
N ALA A 76 1.43 1.41 -4.58
CA ALA A 76 1.35 2.62 -3.79
C ALA A 76 2.12 2.49 -2.47
N LYS A 77 2.66 3.61 -1.99
CA LYS A 77 3.27 3.77 -0.66
C LYS A 77 2.58 4.91 0.07
N VAL A 78 2.40 4.76 1.37
CA VAL A 78 1.85 5.83 2.23
C VAL A 78 2.93 6.23 3.24
N VAL A 79 3.38 7.46 3.17
CA VAL A 79 4.37 8.04 4.10
C VAL A 79 3.95 9.48 4.42
N ASP A 80 3.88 9.82 5.69
CA ASP A 80 3.58 11.18 6.19
C ASP A 80 2.29 11.80 5.58
N GLY A 81 1.25 10.97 5.43
CA GLY A 81 -0.04 11.43 4.85
C GLY A 81 -0.02 11.64 3.33
N LYS A 82 1.07 11.27 2.68
CA LYS A 82 1.25 11.32 1.24
C LYS A 82 1.13 9.91 0.66
N ILE A 83 0.28 9.72 -0.34
CA ILE A 83 0.14 8.47 -1.08
C ILE A 83 0.91 8.62 -2.39
N THR A 84 1.97 7.84 -2.55
CA THR A 84 2.82 7.85 -3.75
C THR A 84 2.53 6.62 -4.59
N TYR A 85 2.16 6.82 -5.85
CA TYR A 85 1.93 5.77 -6.84
C TYR A 85 3.09 5.70 -7.84
N SER A 86 3.58 4.49 -8.11
CA SER A 86 4.50 4.25 -9.23
C SER A 86 3.70 4.25 -10.53
N MET A 87 3.83 5.29 -11.35
CA MET A 87 3.03 5.45 -12.57
C MET A 87 3.35 4.38 -13.64
N PRO A 88 4.60 3.98 -13.89
CA PRO A 88 4.88 2.87 -14.81
C PRO A 88 4.21 1.56 -14.39
N HIS A 89 4.11 1.32 -13.08
CA HIS A 89 3.45 0.13 -12.55
C HIS A 89 1.92 0.23 -12.63
N LEU A 90 1.36 1.38 -12.23
CA LEU A 90 -0.08 1.64 -12.29
C LEU A 90 -0.62 1.56 -13.74
N LEU A 91 0.15 2.01 -14.72
CA LEU A 91 -0.26 2.14 -16.11
C LEU A 91 0.12 0.95 -17.00
N LYS A 92 0.71 -0.11 -16.42
CA LYS A 92 1.21 -1.27 -17.16
C LYS A 92 0.16 -1.89 -18.09
N ASP A 93 -1.08 -2.02 -17.58
CA ASP A 93 -2.19 -2.63 -18.32
C ASP A 93 -3.30 -1.61 -18.67
N LYS A 94 -2.95 -0.31 -18.68
CA LYS A 94 -3.87 0.79 -18.94
C LYS A 94 -3.62 1.44 -20.31
N MET A 95 -4.69 1.85 -20.96
CA MET A 95 -4.64 2.43 -22.29
C MET A 95 -4.32 3.94 -22.33
N ALA A 96 -3.98 4.55 -21.19
CA ALA A 96 -3.60 5.95 -21.13
C ALA A 96 -2.41 6.24 -22.05
N VAL A 97 -2.47 7.34 -22.80
CA VAL A 97 -1.43 7.78 -23.73
C VAL A 97 -0.76 9.06 -23.21
N SER A 98 -1.54 9.94 -22.61
CA SER A 98 -1.09 11.25 -22.11
C SER A 98 -0.96 11.28 -20.59
N ALA A 99 -0.24 12.27 -20.07
CA ALA A 99 -0.17 12.53 -18.63
C ALA A 99 -1.54 12.85 -18.03
N TYR A 100 -2.40 13.52 -18.78
CA TYR A 100 -3.76 13.82 -18.37
C TYR A 100 -4.57 12.54 -18.12
N GLU A 101 -4.58 11.62 -19.08
CA GLU A 101 -5.25 10.33 -18.96
C GLU A 101 -4.62 9.48 -17.84
N ALA A 102 -3.29 9.53 -17.70
CA ALA A 102 -2.59 8.83 -16.64
C ALA A 102 -3.01 9.28 -15.24
N ILE A 103 -3.26 10.58 -15.03
CA ILE A 103 -3.78 11.12 -13.77
C ILE A 103 -5.17 10.59 -13.47
N LEU A 104 -6.04 10.44 -14.48
CA LEU A 104 -7.39 9.92 -14.31
C LEU A 104 -7.43 8.43 -13.92
N GLU A 105 -6.35 7.69 -14.14
CA GLU A 105 -6.20 6.31 -13.68
C GLU A 105 -5.81 6.18 -12.20
N LEU A 106 -5.47 7.29 -11.55
CA LEU A 106 -5.18 7.30 -10.11
C LEU A 106 -6.44 7.01 -9.29
N PRO A 107 -6.36 6.17 -8.25
CA PRO A 107 -7.49 5.90 -7.39
C PRO A 107 -8.10 7.16 -6.78
N GLY A 108 -9.41 7.32 -6.90
CA GLY A 108 -10.15 8.45 -6.40
C GLY A 108 -10.09 9.71 -7.28
N VAL A 109 -9.34 9.70 -8.37
CA VAL A 109 -9.30 10.80 -9.34
C VAL A 109 -10.32 10.57 -10.44
N ARG A 110 -11.00 11.63 -10.85
CA ARG A 110 -11.98 11.62 -11.94
C ARG A 110 -12.01 12.96 -12.63
N GLU A 111 -12.53 13.00 -13.84
CA GLU A 111 -12.89 14.22 -14.52
C GLU A 111 -14.34 14.60 -14.22
N GLN A 112 -14.58 15.85 -13.89
CA GLN A 112 -15.92 16.39 -13.74
C GLN A 112 -15.96 17.81 -14.32
N SER A 113 -16.83 18.03 -15.29
CA SER A 113 -17.00 19.32 -15.99
C SER A 113 -15.69 19.87 -16.58
N GLY A 114 -14.85 18.97 -17.15
CA GLY A 114 -13.55 19.34 -17.73
C GLY A 114 -12.45 19.61 -16.72
N LYS A 115 -12.65 19.29 -15.44
CA LYS A 115 -11.64 19.51 -14.38
C LYS A 115 -11.31 18.20 -13.67
N ILE A 116 -10.05 18.07 -13.30
CA ILE A 116 -9.60 16.97 -12.45
C ILE A 116 -10.15 17.18 -11.05
N GLN A 117 -10.80 16.16 -10.52
CA GLN A 117 -11.37 16.11 -9.18
C GLN A 117 -10.79 14.92 -8.39
N LEU A 118 -10.55 15.13 -7.11
CA LEU A 118 -10.16 14.07 -6.17
C LEU A 118 -11.34 13.80 -5.23
N ALA A 119 -11.75 12.53 -5.13
CA ALA A 119 -12.85 12.12 -4.27
C ALA A 119 -12.61 12.52 -2.81
N GLY A 120 -13.65 13.06 -2.17
CA GLY A 120 -13.57 13.54 -0.79
C GLY A 120 -12.97 14.94 -0.62
N THR A 121 -12.74 15.67 -1.72
CA THR A 121 -12.22 17.05 -1.67
C THR A 121 -13.11 18.02 -2.46
N ASN A 122 -13.02 19.32 -2.14
CA ASN A 122 -13.73 20.38 -2.88
C ASN A 122 -12.95 20.86 -4.12
N GLY A 123 -11.85 20.23 -4.44
CA GLY A 123 -10.98 20.56 -5.56
C GLY A 123 -9.57 20.04 -5.30
N VAL A 124 -8.79 19.93 -6.37
CA VAL A 124 -7.40 19.47 -6.30
C VAL A 124 -6.52 20.36 -7.16
N THR A 125 -5.34 20.70 -6.66
CA THR A 125 -4.32 21.39 -7.43
C THR A 125 -3.30 20.39 -7.96
N VAL A 126 -3.04 20.42 -9.25
CA VAL A 126 -1.97 19.61 -9.86
C VAL A 126 -0.68 20.44 -9.88
N ILE A 127 0.39 19.88 -9.35
CA ILE A 127 1.73 20.48 -9.34
C ILE A 127 2.74 19.53 -10.01
N ILE A 128 3.86 20.07 -10.43
CA ILE A 128 4.89 19.30 -11.15
C ILE A 128 6.23 19.45 -10.40
N ASN A 129 6.86 18.31 -10.09
CA ASN A 129 8.14 18.25 -9.37
C ASN A 129 8.14 19.12 -8.10
N GLY A 130 7.02 19.06 -7.35
CA GLY A 130 6.86 19.78 -6.09
C GLY A 130 6.70 21.30 -6.22
N LYS A 131 6.50 21.81 -7.43
CA LYS A 131 6.36 23.25 -7.67
C LYS A 131 5.00 23.57 -8.29
N THR A 132 4.38 24.64 -7.80
CA THR A 132 3.21 25.21 -8.45
C THR A 132 3.62 25.79 -9.81
N THR A 133 2.77 25.60 -10.80
CA THR A 133 2.95 26.23 -12.11
C THR A 133 2.27 27.59 -12.13
N ASN A 134 2.89 28.57 -12.77
CA ASN A 134 2.26 29.88 -13.02
C ASN A 134 1.28 29.83 -14.21
N MET A 135 0.92 28.62 -14.67
CA MET A 135 0.00 28.40 -15.77
C MET A 135 -1.43 28.45 -15.26
N GLY A 136 -2.33 29.00 -16.04
CA GLY A 136 -3.77 28.86 -15.82
C GLY A 136 -4.21 27.39 -15.99
N GLU A 137 -5.36 27.04 -15.42
CA GLU A 137 -5.89 25.66 -15.46
C GLU A 137 -5.92 25.09 -16.89
N SER A 138 -6.40 25.85 -17.87
CA SER A 138 -6.48 25.40 -19.28
C SER A 138 -5.11 25.18 -19.92
N GLN A 139 -4.11 25.98 -19.53
CA GLN A 139 -2.74 25.82 -20.04
C GLN A 139 -2.08 24.56 -19.45
N LEU A 140 -2.30 24.31 -18.17
CA LEU A 140 -1.82 23.12 -17.49
C LEU A 140 -2.48 21.85 -18.06
N GLU A 141 -3.80 21.90 -18.30
CA GLU A 141 -4.54 20.80 -18.92
C GLU A 141 -3.99 20.49 -20.32
N ASN A 142 -3.77 21.51 -21.15
CA ASN A 142 -3.19 21.35 -22.47
C ASN A 142 -1.76 20.76 -22.41
N LEU A 143 -0.95 21.22 -21.46
CA LEU A 143 0.38 20.66 -21.21
C LEU A 143 0.28 19.16 -20.89
N LEU A 144 -0.59 18.78 -19.98
CA LEU A 144 -0.76 17.40 -19.53
C LEU A 144 -1.32 16.50 -20.67
N LYS A 145 -2.23 17.01 -21.50
CA LYS A 145 -2.77 16.29 -22.67
C LYS A 145 -1.71 16.05 -23.75
N ASN A 146 -0.74 16.93 -23.89
CA ASN A 146 0.35 16.80 -24.86
C ASN A 146 1.61 16.13 -24.29
N MET A 147 1.65 15.88 -22.98
CA MET A 147 2.78 15.20 -22.33
C MET A 147 2.56 13.68 -22.37
N PRO A 148 3.52 12.89 -22.90
CA PRO A 148 3.43 11.43 -22.86
C PRO A 148 3.41 10.91 -21.41
N LYS A 149 2.62 9.87 -21.13
CA LYS A 149 2.52 9.26 -19.80
C LYS A 149 3.86 8.77 -19.25
N GLU A 150 4.76 8.36 -20.12
CA GLU A 150 6.10 7.85 -19.81
C GLU A 150 6.99 8.90 -19.12
N ARG A 151 6.62 10.17 -19.23
CA ARG A 151 7.30 11.27 -18.54
C ARG A 151 7.02 11.27 -17.05
N ILE A 152 5.94 10.64 -16.58
CA ILE A 152 5.59 10.59 -15.19
C ILE A 152 6.20 9.34 -14.54
N GLN A 153 7.08 9.53 -13.58
CA GLN A 153 7.67 8.46 -12.79
C GLN A 153 6.77 8.10 -11.61
N GLU A 154 6.32 9.11 -10.88
CA GLU A 154 5.47 8.94 -9.70
C GLU A 154 4.37 10.00 -9.68
N ALA A 155 3.23 9.66 -9.06
CA ALA A 155 2.19 10.61 -8.71
C ALA A 155 1.94 10.53 -7.21
N GLU A 156 1.98 11.67 -6.56
CA GLU A 156 1.79 11.80 -5.11
C GLU A 156 0.45 12.49 -4.84
N ILE A 157 -0.42 11.84 -4.08
CA ILE A 157 -1.71 12.40 -3.64
C ILE A 157 -1.60 12.84 -2.19
N MET A 158 -1.93 14.08 -1.93
CA MET A 158 -2.04 14.67 -0.59
C MET A 158 -3.42 15.31 -0.43
N TYR A 159 -4.20 14.86 0.55
CA TYR A 159 -5.51 15.45 0.87
C TYR A 159 -5.41 16.80 1.58
N SER A 160 -4.27 17.05 2.21
CA SER A 160 -3.88 18.33 2.80
C SER A 160 -2.43 18.60 2.45
N ALA A 161 -2.21 19.60 1.62
CA ALA A 161 -0.87 19.94 1.16
C ALA A 161 -0.01 20.47 2.30
N PRO A 162 1.22 19.96 2.50
CA PRO A 162 2.19 20.58 3.39
C PRO A 162 2.50 22.03 2.98
N PRO A 163 2.81 22.92 3.92
CA PRO A 163 3.04 24.35 3.65
C PRO A 163 4.10 24.64 2.60
N GLN A 164 5.07 23.75 2.45
CA GLN A 164 6.17 23.86 1.48
C GLN A 164 5.73 23.94 0.01
N TYR A 165 4.54 23.45 -0.30
CA TYR A 165 4.00 23.50 -1.65
C TYR A 165 3.26 24.81 -1.96
N HIS A 166 3.07 25.68 -0.96
CA HIS A 166 2.36 26.96 -1.08
C HIS A 166 0.95 26.85 -1.70
N VAL A 167 0.30 25.70 -1.49
CA VAL A 167 -1.05 25.39 -1.95
C VAL A 167 -1.94 25.08 -0.75
N ARG A 168 -3.21 25.42 -0.83
CA ARG A 168 -4.21 25.03 0.19
C ARG A 168 -5.07 23.88 -0.36
N GLY A 169 -5.41 22.94 0.52
CA GLY A 169 -6.28 21.83 0.19
C GLY A 169 -5.53 20.63 -0.40
N ALA A 170 -6.21 19.87 -1.26
CA ALA A 170 -5.66 18.67 -1.85
C ALA A 170 -4.73 18.97 -3.03
N VAL A 171 -3.71 18.13 -3.17
CA VAL A 171 -2.69 18.24 -4.22
C VAL A 171 -2.41 16.90 -4.85
N ILE A 172 -2.24 16.90 -6.17
CA ILE A 172 -1.61 15.82 -6.93
C ILE A 172 -0.27 16.37 -7.45
N ASN A 173 0.83 15.81 -6.97
CA ASN A 173 2.17 16.15 -7.44
C ASN A 173 2.66 15.11 -8.45
N LEU A 174 2.99 15.54 -9.64
CA LEU A 174 3.58 14.70 -10.68
C LEU A 174 5.10 14.81 -10.61
N VAL A 175 5.75 13.70 -10.31
CA VAL A 175 7.20 13.60 -10.35
C VAL A 175 7.59 13.10 -11.73
N LEU A 176 8.25 13.96 -12.50
CA LEU A 176 8.66 13.64 -13.86
C LEU A 176 10.04 12.96 -13.88
N ASN A 177 10.23 12.08 -14.86
CA ASN A 177 11.55 11.58 -15.19
C ASN A 177 12.45 12.76 -15.60
N ASN A 178 13.62 12.84 -14.99
CA ASN A 178 14.67 13.71 -15.52
C ASN A 178 15.07 13.09 -16.87
N GLY A 179 14.60 13.69 -17.97
CA GLY A 179 14.97 13.23 -19.29
C GLY A 179 16.50 13.24 -19.43
N THR A 180 17.05 12.07 -19.67
CA THR A 180 18.40 11.90 -20.20
C THR A 180 18.41 12.36 -21.65
#